data_25025b135d17516db7ea8fcf39d74f00
#
_entry.id   25025b135d17516db7ea8fcf39d74f00
#
_cell.length_a   1.000
_cell.length_b   1.000
_cell.length_c   1.000
_cell.angle_alpha   90.00
_cell.angle_beta   90.00
_cell.angle_gamma   90.00
#
_symmetry.space_group_name_H-M   'P 1'
#
loop_
_entity.id
_entity.type
_entity.pdbx_description
1 polymer ?
#
loop_
_entity_poly.entity_id
_entity_poly.type
_entity_poly.pdbx_seq_one_letter_code
_entity_poly.pdbx_strand_id
1 'polypeptide(L)'
;MNTFQVILFTDLTSPVYHNKPLGAYTLATTLRQHGYSTLVIDHFSRYLRNPKMLVEILSQAVGNNTIMVAFSSTYFTLNLPEDQPIDNWHAFHDGQPDTWCGNESKVAVIEQFVRRKAPNAKLVYGGMLADNPELYNTKIKLDYVVKGYADVSMIALANHIKHGTPINVRQQNNLNIVDTDTLAATFNFSQHLTCYEPYDIVLPGETLALETSRGCMYNCSFCNFPLRGRKRDSMDYHINNELLYQHFVDNYEKYGITNYQIVDDTFNETTEKLINFRNVVRRTGLPLQFMSFARLDLIGKHPEQLDILLEAGFRSLWFGLESLNDDSSRSISKMYTSSFAQKTLERMRPVVGNDFRIYASFIFGLPQDSEKTIEKWMSWVINDSPIDCIQTCALAINPTSTPWPADISVNAEQYGYTLHNNDGYVSWHNKIWTHKEAVTLADQYQNKIWETSRNRLAAFDLFGIMGHGYSFDSIKNIPIDKLPFDDIVAAGIVKFYQYHTALVNHLEC
;
A
#
# COMPACT_ATOMS: atom_id res chain seq x y z
N MET A 1 0.84 33.95 -7.87
CA MET A 1 0.44 32.75 -7.09
C MET A 1 -0.28 31.78 -8.02
N ASN A 2 0.35 30.66 -8.30
CA ASN A 2 -0.23 29.64 -9.18
C ASN A 2 -1.08 28.69 -8.32
N THR A 3 -2.40 28.92 -8.27
CA THR A 3 -3.33 28.01 -7.62
C THR A 3 -3.56 26.75 -8.47
N PHE A 4 -3.81 25.62 -7.81
CA PHE A 4 -3.95 24.33 -8.48
C PHE A 4 -5.42 24.00 -8.78
N GLN A 5 -5.65 23.37 -9.94
CA GLN A 5 -6.98 22.90 -10.31
C GLN A 5 -7.42 21.69 -9.50
N VAL A 6 -6.47 20.82 -9.17
CA VAL A 6 -6.71 19.62 -8.38
C VAL A 6 -5.72 19.57 -7.21
N ILE A 7 -6.23 19.25 -6.03
CA ILE A 7 -5.43 19.01 -4.84
C ILE A 7 -5.73 17.60 -4.34
N LEU A 8 -4.69 16.80 -4.14
CA LEU A 8 -4.79 15.42 -3.63
C LEU A 8 -4.13 15.35 -2.26
N PHE A 9 -4.88 14.97 -1.25
CA PHE A 9 -4.34 14.63 0.06
C PHE A 9 -3.98 13.17 0.13
N THR A 10 -2.81 12.88 0.67
CA THR A 10 -2.34 11.50 0.89
C THR A 10 -1.53 11.41 2.18
N ASP A 11 -1.31 10.19 2.63
CA ASP A 11 -0.51 9.89 3.82
C ASP A 11 0.15 8.52 3.72
N LEU A 12 1.04 8.23 4.65
CA LEU A 12 1.66 6.94 4.88
C LEU A 12 1.05 6.24 6.09
N THR A 13 1.31 4.94 6.20
CA THR A 13 0.82 4.11 7.29
C THR A 13 1.53 4.33 8.63
N SER A 14 2.66 5.02 8.67
CA SER A 14 3.44 5.15 9.91
C SER A 14 4.22 6.47 10.01
N PRO A 15 4.23 7.13 11.18
CA PRO A 15 5.03 8.33 11.41
C PRO A 15 6.54 8.07 11.42
N VAL A 16 6.96 6.80 11.54
CA VAL A 16 8.37 6.40 11.48
C VAL A 16 8.86 6.18 10.06
N TYR A 17 7.99 6.25 9.06
CA TYR A 17 8.37 6.08 7.65
C TYR A 17 8.48 7.43 6.95
N HIS A 18 9.37 7.47 5.97
CA HIS A 18 9.49 8.59 5.05
C HIS A 18 9.57 8.08 3.62
N ASN A 19 8.40 7.72 3.09
CA ASN A 19 8.20 7.20 1.74
C ASN A 19 7.16 8.05 1.02
N LYS A 20 7.15 8.00 -0.31
CA LYS A 20 6.09 8.60 -1.12
C LYS A 20 4.97 7.60 -1.38
N PRO A 21 3.72 7.87 -0.95
CA PRO A 21 2.58 7.02 -1.29
C PRO A 21 2.29 7.06 -2.79
N LEU A 22 2.47 5.94 -3.48
CA LEU A 22 2.44 5.88 -4.94
C LEU A 22 1.12 6.38 -5.54
N GLY A 23 -0.03 5.94 -5.01
CA GLY A 23 -1.33 6.14 -5.65
C GLY A 23 -1.68 7.59 -5.96
N ALA A 24 -1.48 8.52 -5.02
CA ALA A 24 -1.77 9.93 -5.24
C ALA A 24 -0.84 10.57 -6.27
N TYR A 25 0.44 10.22 -6.26
CA TYR A 25 1.41 10.75 -7.23
C TYR A 25 1.21 10.18 -8.64
N THR A 26 0.77 8.92 -8.75
CA THR A 26 0.34 8.32 -10.02
C THR A 26 -0.85 9.07 -10.60
N LEU A 27 -1.88 9.34 -9.79
CA LEU A 27 -3.04 10.13 -10.21
C LEU A 27 -2.65 11.57 -10.59
N ALA A 28 -1.76 12.20 -9.82
CA ALA A 28 -1.27 13.54 -10.13
C ALA A 28 -0.54 13.57 -11.48
N THR A 29 0.32 12.57 -11.74
CA THR A 29 1.02 12.43 -13.03
C THR A 29 0.00 12.32 -14.17
N THR A 30 -0.99 11.45 -14.04
CA THR A 30 -2.02 11.25 -15.06
C THR A 30 -2.83 12.53 -15.31
N LEU A 31 -3.26 13.22 -14.26
CA LEU A 31 -3.99 14.48 -14.37
C LEU A 31 -3.15 15.58 -15.04
N ARG A 32 -1.88 15.70 -14.69
CA ARG A 32 -0.93 16.67 -15.27
C ARG A 32 -0.74 16.42 -16.76
N GLN A 33 -0.58 15.16 -17.18
CA GLN A 33 -0.49 14.77 -18.59
C GLN A 33 -1.73 15.16 -19.41
N HIS A 34 -2.89 15.32 -18.73
CA HIS A 34 -4.15 15.76 -19.33
C HIS A 34 -4.44 17.26 -19.10
N GLY A 35 -3.43 18.04 -18.69
CA GLY A 35 -3.51 19.50 -18.62
C GLY A 35 -4.17 20.04 -17.34
N TYR A 36 -4.27 19.24 -16.29
CA TYR A 36 -4.74 19.68 -14.98
C TYR A 36 -3.57 19.98 -14.05
N SER A 37 -3.39 21.24 -13.63
CA SER A 37 -2.42 21.56 -12.58
C SER A 37 -2.84 20.87 -11.29
N THR A 38 -1.98 19.96 -10.78
CA THR A 38 -2.32 19.08 -9.66
C THR A 38 -1.23 19.13 -8.62
N LEU A 39 -1.61 19.42 -7.37
CA LEU A 39 -0.73 19.38 -6.19
C LEU A 39 -1.05 18.14 -5.37
N VAL A 40 -0.04 17.43 -4.91
CA VAL A 40 -0.16 16.40 -3.86
C VAL A 40 0.31 16.98 -2.54
N ILE A 41 -0.56 16.95 -1.53
CA ILE A 41 -0.21 17.29 -0.14
C ILE A 41 -0.04 15.97 0.61
N ASP A 42 1.20 15.61 0.84
CA ASP A 42 1.61 14.43 1.58
C ASP A 42 1.63 14.69 3.10
N HIS A 43 1.85 13.66 3.91
CA HIS A 43 1.90 13.76 5.38
C HIS A 43 0.63 14.35 6.01
N PHE A 44 -0.51 13.96 5.49
CA PHE A 44 -1.81 14.55 5.85
C PHE A 44 -2.09 14.50 7.36
N SER A 45 -1.81 13.39 8.03
CA SER A 45 -1.99 13.25 9.49
C SER A 45 -1.15 14.26 10.27
N ARG A 46 0.07 14.55 9.82
CA ARG A 46 0.96 15.55 10.45
C ARG A 46 0.40 16.96 10.27
N TYR A 47 -0.17 17.26 9.11
CA TYR A 47 -0.87 18.53 8.88
C TYR A 47 -2.13 18.68 9.73
N LEU A 48 -2.89 17.61 9.94
CA LEU A 48 -4.06 17.66 10.84
C LEU A 48 -3.68 17.97 12.28
N ARG A 49 -2.48 17.59 12.72
CA ARG A 49 -1.92 17.98 14.03
C ARG A 49 -1.39 19.42 14.05
N ASN A 50 -1.08 19.98 12.88
CA ASN A 50 -0.52 21.33 12.71
C ASN A 50 -1.42 22.16 11.77
N PRO A 51 -2.66 22.50 12.19
CA PRO A 51 -3.64 23.12 11.29
C PRO A 51 -3.22 24.48 10.74
N LYS A 52 -2.33 25.20 11.44
CA LYS A 52 -1.78 26.47 10.92
C LYS A 52 -0.93 26.25 9.68
N MET A 53 -0.06 25.23 9.69
CA MET A 53 0.76 24.87 8.53
C MET A 53 -0.10 24.38 7.37
N LEU A 54 -1.18 23.64 7.66
CA LEU A 54 -2.13 23.22 6.64
C LEU A 54 -2.82 24.43 6.00
N VAL A 55 -3.31 25.37 6.79
CA VAL A 55 -3.96 26.59 6.29
C VAL A 55 -2.99 27.45 5.48
N GLU A 56 -1.72 27.50 5.84
CA GLU A 56 -0.68 28.20 5.09
C GLU A 56 -0.57 27.65 3.66
N ILE A 57 -0.42 26.32 3.49
CA ILE A 57 -0.40 25.67 2.17
C ILE A 57 -1.72 25.90 1.44
N LEU A 58 -2.86 25.65 2.08
CA LEU A 58 -4.16 25.81 1.43
C LEU A 58 -4.42 27.24 0.98
N SER A 59 -3.91 28.23 1.71
CA SER A 59 -4.08 29.65 1.35
C SER A 59 -3.38 30.01 0.06
N GLN A 60 -2.33 29.31 -0.29
CA GLN A 60 -1.53 29.50 -1.52
C GLN A 60 -2.04 28.57 -2.64
N ALA A 61 -2.39 27.32 -2.32
CA ALA A 61 -2.73 26.30 -3.31
C ALA A 61 -4.17 26.38 -3.81
N VAL A 62 -5.12 26.78 -2.96
CA VAL A 62 -6.57 26.84 -3.29
C VAL A 62 -6.93 28.22 -3.83
N GLY A 63 -7.64 28.26 -4.95
CA GLY A 63 -8.14 29.50 -5.57
C GLY A 63 -9.37 29.26 -6.45
N ASN A 64 -9.82 30.31 -7.13
CA ASN A 64 -11.01 30.26 -7.99
C ASN A 64 -10.95 29.23 -9.13
N ASN A 65 -9.74 28.82 -9.55
CA ASN A 65 -9.53 27.79 -10.56
C ASN A 65 -9.51 26.37 -9.98
N THR A 66 -9.55 26.21 -8.65
CA THR A 66 -9.59 24.88 -8.02
C THR A 66 -10.96 24.26 -8.27
N ILE A 67 -10.97 23.12 -8.95
CA ILE A 67 -12.18 22.38 -9.32
C ILE A 67 -12.41 21.16 -8.40
N MET A 68 -11.33 20.61 -7.82
CA MET A 68 -11.43 19.38 -7.05
C MET A 68 -10.39 19.34 -5.92
N VAL A 69 -10.84 18.89 -4.76
CA VAL A 69 -9.97 18.50 -3.63
C VAL A 69 -10.31 17.07 -3.27
N ALA A 70 -9.33 16.18 -3.35
CA ALA A 70 -9.56 14.76 -3.19
C ALA A 70 -8.70 14.17 -2.07
N PHE A 71 -9.24 13.13 -1.43
CA PHE A 71 -8.60 12.40 -0.33
C PHE A 71 -8.33 10.97 -0.77
N SER A 72 -7.06 10.56 -0.75
CA SER A 72 -6.64 9.20 -1.03
C SER A 72 -6.69 8.36 0.24
N SER A 73 -7.63 7.43 0.30
CA SER A 73 -7.91 6.61 1.48
C SER A 73 -7.06 5.35 1.59
N THR A 74 -5.96 5.24 0.86
CA THR A 74 -5.16 4.01 0.91
C THR A 74 -4.63 3.76 2.32
N TYR A 75 -4.25 4.81 3.04
CA TYR A 75 -3.62 4.72 4.34
C TYR A 75 -4.31 5.54 5.44
N PHE A 76 -5.42 6.19 5.17
CA PHE A 76 -6.20 6.89 6.19
C PHE A 76 -7.69 6.88 5.87
N THR A 77 -8.50 7.06 6.90
CA THR A 77 -9.95 7.16 6.78
C THR A 77 -10.43 8.53 7.25
N LEU A 78 -11.56 8.97 6.73
CA LEU A 78 -12.18 10.21 7.18
C LEU A 78 -13.02 10.01 8.45
N ASN A 79 -13.36 8.78 8.76
CA ASN A 79 -14.27 8.42 9.85
C ASN A 79 -13.85 7.09 10.47
N LEU A 80 -13.09 7.14 11.57
CA LEU A 80 -12.94 5.98 12.44
C LEU A 80 -13.67 6.28 13.75
N PRO A 81 -14.51 5.37 14.26
CA PRO A 81 -15.07 5.47 15.59
C PRO A 81 -13.93 5.59 16.61
N GLU A 82 -14.09 6.49 17.59
CA GLU A 82 -13.10 6.72 18.67
C GLU A 82 -12.70 5.45 19.43
N ASP A 83 -13.54 4.40 19.37
CA ASP A 83 -13.44 3.17 20.14
C ASP A 83 -12.91 1.96 19.36
N GLN A 84 -12.63 2.07 18.07
CA GLN A 84 -12.02 0.96 17.32
C GLN A 84 -10.50 1.00 17.48
N PRO A 85 -9.88 -0.06 18.05
CA PRO A 85 -8.45 -0.21 17.96
C PRO A 85 -8.11 -0.28 16.47
N ILE A 86 -7.41 0.73 15.98
CA ILE A 86 -6.66 0.63 14.74
C ILE A 86 -5.85 -0.64 14.86
N ASP A 87 -5.87 -1.47 13.81
CA ASP A 87 -5.08 -2.68 13.74
C ASP A 87 -3.79 -2.51 14.55
N ASN A 88 -3.53 -3.43 15.47
CA ASN A 88 -2.41 -3.34 16.44
C ASN A 88 -1.05 -3.04 15.80
N TRP A 89 -0.96 -3.21 14.49
CA TRP A 89 0.18 -2.85 13.65
C TRP A 89 0.57 -1.38 13.77
N HIS A 90 -0.40 -0.50 13.88
CA HIS A 90 -0.18 0.95 13.94
C HIS A 90 0.01 1.47 15.37
N ALA A 91 -0.62 0.84 16.35
CA ALA A 91 -0.42 1.17 17.77
C ALA A 91 1.01 0.91 18.25
N PHE A 92 1.75 0.07 17.51
CA PHE A 92 3.12 -0.31 17.84
C PHE A 92 4.13 0.82 17.65
N HIS A 93 3.83 1.80 16.78
CA HIS A 93 4.83 2.76 16.32
C HIS A 93 4.85 4.11 17.05
N ASP A 94 3.84 4.49 17.84
CA ASP A 94 3.87 5.77 18.54
C ASP A 94 3.12 5.82 19.89
N GLY A 95 2.58 4.72 20.38
CA GLY A 95 1.86 4.69 21.67
C GLY A 95 0.63 5.61 21.74
N GLN A 96 0.18 6.15 20.62
CA GLN A 96 -0.93 7.09 20.51
C GLN A 96 -1.99 6.53 19.57
N PRO A 97 -3.15 6.06 20.03
CA PRO A 97 -4.22 5.54 19.18
C PRO A 97 -4.80 6.57 18.20
N ASP A 98 -4.51 7.84 18.36
CA ASP A 98 -5.13 8.94 17.58
C ASP A 98 -4.39 9.32 16.30
N THR A 99 -3.34 8.60 15.89
CA THR A 99 -2.43 9.10 14.87
C THR A 99 -2.93 8.97 13.44
N TRP A 100 -3.89 8.10 13.22
CA TRP A 100 -4.34 7.68 11.87
C TRP A 100 -5.77 8.09 11.53
N CYS A 101 -6.51 8.54 12.52
CA CYS A 101 -7.87 9.00 12.33
C CYS A 101 -7.85 10.50 12.06
N GLY A 102 -8.29 10.90 10.89
CA GLY A 102 -8.72 12.26 10.71
C GLY A 102 -9.84 12.51 11.70
N ASN A 103 -9.54 13.23 12.79
CA ASN A 103 -10.61 13.73 13.64
C ASN A 103 -11.56 14.52 12.73
N GLU A 104 -12.85 14.14 12.68
CA GLU A 104 -13.86 14.78 11.83
C GLU A 104 -13.82 16.31 11.91
N SER A 105 -13.55 16.85 13.09
CA SER A 105 -13.45 18.30 13.30
C SER A 105 -12.27 18.92 12.54
N LYS A 106 -11.17 18.19 12.34
CA LYS A 106 -9.97 18.70 11.67
C LYS A 106 -10.12 18.64 10.14
N VAL A 107 -10.74 17.58 9.62
CA VAL A 107 -11.04 17.51 8.18
C VAL A 107 -12.14 18.52 7.79
N ALA A 108 -13.09 18.80 8.67
CA ALA A 108 -14.09 19.83 8.47
C ALA A 108 -13.47 21.23 8.27
N VAL A 109 -12.31 21.51 8.83
CA VAL A 109 -11.58 22.77 8.57
C VAL A 109 -11.20 22.88 7.09
N ILE A 110 -10.80 21.77 6.46
CA ILE A 110 -10.47 21.73 5.03
C ILE A 110 -11.72 22.02 4.21
N GLU A 111 -12.83 21.34 4.51
CA GLU A 111 -14.10 21.59 3.82
C GLU A 111 -14.51 23.06 3.91
N GLN A 112 -14.54 23.63 5.12
CA GLN A 112 -14.90 25.03 5.32
C GLN A 112 -13.97 25.98 4.57
N PHE A 113 -12.66 25.71 4.58
CA PHE A 113 -11.68 26.50 3.86
C PHE A 113 -11.92 26.44 2.35
N VAL A 114 -12.07 25.24 1.80
CA VAL A 114 -12.30 25.02 0.36
C VAL A 114 -13.61 25.65 -0.08
N ARG A 115 -14.74 25.41 0.64
CA ARG A 115 -16.04 26.01 0.30
C ARG A 115 -16.01 27.53 0.31
N ARG A 116 -15.18 28.15 1.15
CA ARG A 116 -15.03 29.61 1.20
C ARG A 116 -14.16 30.15 0.08
N LYS A 117 -13.02 29.49 -0.24
CA LYS A 117 -12.03 29.97 -1.21
C LYS A 117 -12.35 29.53 -2.64
N ALA A 118 -12.92 28.36 -2.81
CA ALA A 118 -13.29 27.75 -4.09
C ALA A 118 -14.69 27.10 -3.98
N PRO A 119 -15.77 27.89 -3.91
CA PRO A 119 -17.12 27.39 -3.59
C PRO A 119 -17.67 26.37 -4.60
N ASN A 120 -17.15 26.36 -5.82
CA ASN A 120 -17.53 25.42 -6.88
C ASN A 120 -16.69 24.13 -6.88
N ALA A 121 -15.58 24.09 -6.11
CA ALA A 121 -14.73 22.91 -6.02
C ALA A 121 -15.49 21.73 -5.41
N LYS A 122 -15.22 20.54 -5.92
CA LYS A 122 -15.81 19.28 -5.47
C LYS A 122 -14.90 18.56 -4.50
N LEU A 123 -15.47 18.05 -3.41
CA LEU A 123 -14.77 17.19 -2.46
C LEU A 123 -14.96 15.74 -2.88
N VAL A 124 -13.84 15.05 -3.06
CA VAL A 124 -13.78 13.68 -3.60
C VAL A 124 -13.07 12.77 -2.60
N TYR A 125 -13.58 11.57 -2.41
CA TYR A 125 -12.94 10.53 -1.63
C TYR A 125 -12.67 9.32 -2.51
N GLY A 126 -11.49 8.73 -2.42
CA GLY A 126 -11.13 7.58 -3.25
C GLY A 126 -9.97 6.78 -2.65
N GLY A 127 -9.61 5.68 -3.28
CA GLY A 127 -8.58 4.77 -2.83
C GLY A 127 -9.13 3.44 -2.33
N MET A 128 -8.27 2.61 -1.75
CA MET A 128 -8.61 1.23 -1.38
C MET A 128 -9.77 1.14 -0.37
N LEU A 129 -9.85 2.10 0.57
CA LEU A 129 -10.90 2.11 1.60
C LEU A 129 -12.22 2.72 1.13
N ALA A 130 -12.28 3.27 -0.07
CA ALA A 130 -13.51 3.85 -0.64
C ALA A 130 -14.60 2.82 -0.92
N ASP A 131 -14.29 1.54 -0.85
CA ASP A 131 -15.27 0.45 -0.97
C ASP A 131 -16.12 0.26 0.28
N ASN A 132 -15.65 0.73 1.43
CA ASN A 132 -16.40 0.68 2.68
C ASN A 132 -17.13 2.00 2.93
N PRO A 133 -18.49 2.06 2.79
CA PRO A 133 -19.27 3.27 2.97
C PRO A 133 -19.16 3.91 4.35
N GLU A 134 -18.88 3.13 5.40
CA GLU A 134 -18.79 3.64 6.76
C GLU A 134 -17.55 4.50 6.96
N LEU A 135 -16.46 4.20 6.25
CA LEU A 135 -15.21 4.94 6.36
C LEU A 135 -15.28 6.34 5.72
N TYR A 136 -16.35 6.66 4.98
CA TYR A 136 -16.59 7.98 4.38
C TYR A 136 -18.00 8.54 4.66
N ASN A 137 -18.82 7.85 5.46
CA ASN A 137 -20.10 8.39 5.92
C ASN A 137 -19.86 9.41 7.06
N THR A 138 -19.25 10.52 6.71
CA THR A 138 -18.75 11.55 7.61
C THR A 138 -19.72 12.72 7.69
N LYS A 139 -19.50 13.62 8.67
CA LYS A 139 -20.17 14.93 8.71
C LYS A 139 -19.69 15.88 7.60
N ILE A 140 -18.63 15.49 6.86
CA ILE A 140 -18.11 16.23 5.71
C ILE A 140 -18.98 15.95 4.50
N LYS A 141 -19.42 16.99 3.84
CA LYS A 141 -20.20 16.84 2.61
C LYS A 141 -19.30 16.53 1.43
N LEU A 142 -19.08 15.26 1.18
CA LEU A 142 -18.43 14.79 -0.05
C LEU A 142 -19.37 14.98 -1.25
N ASP A 143 -18.81 15.34 -2.40
CA ASP A 143 -19.54 15.44 -3.66
C ASP A 143 -19.46 14.14 -4.46
N TYR A 144 -18.30 13.46 -4.41
CA TYR A 144 -18.04 12.21 -5.15
C TYR A 144 -17.23 11.20 -4.33
N VAL A 145 -17.49 9.93 -4.60
CA VAL A 145 -16.63 8.80 -4.18
C VAL A 145 -16.18 8.06 -5.42
N VAL A 146 -14.87 7.83 -5.56
CA VAL A 146 -14.26 7.10 -6.68
C VAL A 146 -13.77 5.75 -6.17
N LYS A 147 -14.30 4.66 -6.72
CA LYS A 147 -13.99 3.28 -6.33
C LYS A 147 -13.07 2.63 -7.35
N GLY A 148 -12.12 1.84 -6.88
CA GLY A 148 -11.21 1.07 -7.73
C GLY A 148 -10.04 1.89 -8.29
N TYR A 149 -9.42 1.38 -9.35
CA TYR A 149 -8.33 2.09 -10.04
C TYR A 149 -8.84 3.37 -10.70
N ALA A 150 -8.31 4.50 -10.26
CA ALA A 150 -8.84 5.81 -10.58
C ALA A 150 -8.09 6.55 -11.71
N ASP A 151 -7.10 5.92 -12.35
CA ASP A 151 -6.23 6.55 -13.35
C ASP A 151 -7.04 7.25 -14.47
N VAL A 152 -8.01 6.57 -15.05
CA VAL A 152 -8.87 7.12 -16.12
C VAL A 152 -10.07 7.87 -15.55
N SER A 153 -10.67 7.36 -14.48
CA SER A 153 -11.89 7.93 -13.92
C SER A 153 -11.67 9.29 -13.27
N MET A 154 -10.49 9.56 -12.71
CA MET A 154 -10.16 10.89 -12.19
C MET A 154 -10.07 11.94 -13.31
N ILE A 155 -9.54 11.56 -14.49
CA ILE A 155 -9.56 12.43 -15.68
C ILE A 155 -10.99 12.68 -16.13
N ALA A 156 -11.79 11.62 -16.24
CA ALA A 156 -13.19 11.73 -16.64
C ALA A 156 -13.98 12.61 -15.66
N LEU A 157 -13.75 12.45 -14.35
CA LEU A 157 -14.36 13.26 -13.31
C LEU A 157 -13.92 14.73 -13.40
N ALA A 158 -12.64 15.00 -13.61
CA ALA A 158 -12.13 16.36 -13.78
C ALA A 158 -12.74 17.04 -15.02
N ASN A 159 -12.85 16.31 -16.14
CA ASN A 159 -13.52 16.77 -17.35
C ASN A 159 -15.03 17.03 -17.10
N HIS A 160 -15.69 16.16 -16.36
CA HIS A 160 -17.09 16.34 -15.97
C HIS A 160 -17.29 17.62 -15.15
N ILE A 161 -16.49 17.81 -14.11
CA ILE A 161 -16.59 18.97 -13.23
C ILE A 161 -16.29 20.28 -13.99
N LYS A 162 -15.26 20.27 -14.84
CA LYS A 162 -14.79 21.48 -15.54
C LYS A 162 -15.59 21.82 -16.78
N HIS A 163 -16.00 20.81 -17.55
CA HIS A 163 -16.56 20.99 -18.89
C HIS A 163 -17.99 20.42 -19.03
N GLY A 164 -18.54 19.79 -17.99
CA GLY A 164 -19.85 19.14 -18.07
C GLY A 164 -19.89 17.87 -18.91
N THR A 165 -18.73 17.27 -19.21
CA THR A 165 -18.64 16.02 -19.97
C THR A 165 -19.42 14.92 -19.25
N PRO A 166 -20.30 14.17 -19.91
CA PRO A 166 -21.05 13.09 -19.26
C PRO A 166 -20.13 12.01 -18.68
N ILE A 167 -20.41 11.60 -17.45
CA ILE A 167 -19.79 10.43 -16.82
C ILE A 167 -20.87 9.53 -16.23
N ASN A 168 -20.55 8.25 -16.08
CA ASN A 168 -21.43 7.32 -15.40
C ASN A 168 -21.30 7.47 -13.88
N VAL A 169 -22.37 7.89 -13.23
CA VAL A 169 -22.45 8.14 -11.79
C VAL A 169 -23.64 7.39 -11.21
N ARG A 170 -23.40 6.56 -10.22
CA ARG A 170 -24.42 5.88 -9.43
C ARG A 170 -24.71 6.69 -8.17
N GLN A 171 -25.97 6.88 -7.86
CA GLN A 171 -26.41 7.52 -6.60
C GLN A 171 -26.53 6.46 -5.50
N GLN A 172 -25.87 6.71 -4.37
CA GLN A 172 -25.99 5.88 -3.17
C GLN A 172 -25.92 6.77 -1.93
N ASN A 173 -26.95 6.76 -1.09
CA ASN A 173 -27.02 7.56 0.16
C ASN A 173 -26.66 9.04 -0.03
N ASN A 174 -27.21 9.67 -1.08
CA ASN A 174 -26.94 11.06 -1.49
C ASN A 174 -25.50 11.34 -1.95
N LEU A 175 -24.69 10.30 -2.18
CA LEU A 175 -23.34 10.41 -2.74
C LEU A 175 -23.32 10.01 -4.21
N ASN A 176 -22.50 10.70 -4.98
CA ASN A 176 -22.20 10.35 -6.35
C ASN A 176 -21.03 9.34 -6.37
N ILE A 177 -21.32 8.09 -6.73
CA ILE A 177 -20.31 7.03 -6.83
C ILE A 177 -19.86 6.92 -8.28
N VAL A 178 -18.57 7.08 -8.53
CA VAL A 178 -17.92 6.84 -9.80
C VAL A 178 -17.28 5.46 -9.74
N ASP A 179 -17.88 4.49 -10.45
CA ASP A 179 -17.34 3.15 -10.59
C ASP A 179 -16.33 3.11 -11.75
N THR A 180 -15.15 2.52 -11.50
CA THR A 180 -14.02 2.60 -12.45
C THR A 180 -13.83 1.35 -13.30
N ASP A 181 -14.60 0.28 -13.07
CA ASP A 181 -14.38 -1.04 -13.66
C ASP A 181 -14.28 -1.04 -15.20
N THR A 182 -15.17 -0.31 -15.87
CA THR A 182 -15.14 -0.20 -17.34
C THR A 182 -14.04 0.72 -17.85
N LEU A 183 -13.65 1.72 -17.05
CA LEU A 183 -12.62 2.70 -17.41
C LEU A 183 -11.22 2.18 -17.15
N ALA A 184 -11.00 1.39 -16.10
CA ALA A 184 -9.71 0.77 -15.80
C ALA A 184 -9.21 -0.12 -16.94
N ALA A 185 -10.11 -0.76 -17.68
CA ALA A 185 -9.78 -1.61 -18.83
C ALA A 185 -9.20 -0.84 -20.04
N THR A 186 -9.35 0.49 -20.07
CA THR A 186 -8.81 1.34 -21.16
C THR A 186 -7.45 1.95 -20.83
N PHE A 187 -6.94 1.74 -19.61
CA PHE A 187 -5.68 2.30 -19.18
C PHE A 187 -4.50 1.46 -19.66
N ASN A 188 -3.61 2.06 -20.44
CA ASN A 188 -2.38 1.42 -20.87
C ASN A 188 -1.29 1.62 -19.81
N PHE A 189 -1.20 0.68 -18.88
CA PHE A 189 -0.24 0.73 -17.78
C PHE A 189 1.22 0.73 -18.26
N SER A 190 1.53 0.07 -19.38
CA SER A 190 2.90 -0.06 -19.88
C SER A 190 3.58 1.27 -20.24
N GLN A 191 2.79 2.31 -20.48
CA GLN A 191 3.25 3.64 -20.86
C GLN A 191 3.14 4.65 -19.70
N HIS A 192 2.83 4.20 -18.49
CA HIS A 192 2.57 5.08 -17.36
C HIS A 192 3.50 4.82 -16.19
N LEU A 193 4.37 5.80 -15.91
CA LEU A 193 5.17 5.84 -14.68
C LEU A 193 4.95 7.15 -13.94
N THR A 194 4.99 7.07 -12.62
CA THR A 194 4.87 8.24 -11.75
C THR A 194 6.03 9.20 -11.99
N CYS A 195 5.72 10.45 -12.32
CA CYS A 195 6.68 11.54 -12.47
C CYS A 195 6.46 12.55 -11.34
N TYR A 196 7.54 12.95 -10.70
CA TYR A 196 7.53 13.94 -9.63
C TYR A 196 7.87 15.32 -10.19
N GLU A 197 6.99 16.28 -9.92
CA GLU A 197 7.24 17.70 -10.22
C GLU A 197 8.00 18.36 -9.06
N PRO A 198 8.67 19.50 -9.27
CA PRO A 198 9.43 20.16 -8.22
C PRO A 198 8.63 20.45 -6.93
N TYR A 199 7.33 20.68 -7.04
CA TYR A 199 6.44 20.91 -5.88
C TYR A 199 5.92 19.63 -5.22
N ASP A 200 6.25 18.44 -5.72
CA ASP A 200 5.98 17.17 -5.04
C ASP A 200 6.97 16.92 -3.88
N ILE A 201 8.02 17.72 -3.82
CA ILE A 201 9.05 17.73 -2.78
C ILE A 201 9.55 16.32 -2.44
N VAL A 202 10.40 15.79 -3.29
CA VAL A 202 11.15 14.56 -2.99
C VAL A 202 12.43 14.95 -2.27
N LEU A 203 12.56 14.56 -1.01
CA LEU A 203 13.75 14.85 -0.21
C LEU A 203 14.89 13.87 -0.52
N PRO A 204 16.15 14.29 -0.42
CA PRO A 204 17.29 13.40 -0.68
C PRO A 204 17.26 12.15 0.21
N GLY A 205 17.48 10.98 -0.42
CA GLY A 205 17.53 9.69 0.26
C GLY A 205 16.18 9.11 0.65
N GLU A 206 15.06 9.67 0.20
CA GLU A 206 13.75 9.06 0.36
C GLU A 206 13.68 7.68 -0.30
N THR A 207 12.79 6.84 0.18
CA THR A 207 12.38 5.62 -0.51
C THR A 207 11.17 5.91 -1.38
N LEU A 208 11.22 5.53 -2.66
CA LEU A 208 10.08 5.66 -3.55
C LEU A 208 9.35 4.33 -3.73
N ALA A 209 8.02 4.39 -3.78
CA ALA A 209 7.22 3.26 -4.21
C ALA A 209 7.22 3.17 -5.74
N LEU A 210 7.27 1.94 -6.27
CA LEU A 210 7.32 1.66 -7.71
C LEU A 210 6.38 0.50 -8.05
N GLU A 211 5.48 0.71 -8.98
CA GLU A 211 4.65 -0.33 -9.58
C GLU A 211 5.23 -0.67 -10.96
N THR A 212 5.72 -1.90 -11.15
CA THR A 212 6.32 -2.35 -12.43
C THR A 212 5.37 -3.23 -13.24
N SER A 213 4.36 -3.80 -12.57
CA SER A 213 3.25 -4.51 -13.21
C SER A 213 2.00 -4.38 -12.39
N ARG A 214 0.86 -4.29 -13.06
CA ARG A 214 -0.44 -4.14 -12.41
C ARG A 214 -1.24 -5.44 -12.49
N GLY A 215 -1.79 -5.86 -11.33
CA GLY A 215 -2.56 -7.07 -11.18
C GLY A 215 -1.70 -8.33 -11.08
N CYS A 216 -2.37 -9.45 -10.80
CA CYS A 216 -1.75 -10.75 -10.55
C CYS A 216 -2.38 -11.82 -11.44
N MET A 217 -1.57 -12.71 -12.03
CA MET A 217 -2.07 -13.81 -12.84
C MET A 217 -2.72 -14.94 -12.03
N TYR A 218 -2.53 -14.92 -10.72
CA TYR A 218 -3.09 -15.93 -9.81
C TYR A 218 -4.46 -15.50 -9.30
N ASN A 219 -5.26 -16.50 -8.91
CA ASN A 219 -6.61 -16.28 -8.40
C ASN A 219 -6.78 -16.95 -7.02
N CYS A 220 -5.98 -16.50 -6.05
CA CYS A 220 -6.12 -16.98 -4.66
C CYS A 220 -7.51 -16.59 -4.12
N SER A 221 -8.22 -17.54 -3.50
CA SER A 221 -9.64 -17.36 -3.17
C SER A 221 -9.92 -16.27 -2.12
N PHE A 222 -8.96 -15.96 -1.26
CA PHE A 222 -9.06 -14.90 -0.25
C PHE A 222 -8.66 -13.51 -0.78
N CYS A 223 -8.04 -13.44 -1.96
CA CYS A 223 -7.46 -12.22 -2.47
C CYS A 223 -8.52 -11.30 -3.09
N ASN A 224 -8.53 -10.04 -2.68
CA ASN A 224 -9.43 -8.99 -3.18
C ASN A 224 -8.70 -7.91 -3.99
N PHE A 225 -7.45 -8.14 -4.39
CA PHE A 225 -6.75 -7.20 -5.26
C PHE A 225 -7.39 -7.18 -6.65
N PRO A 226 -7.47 -5.99 -7.26
CA PRO A 226 -7.95 -5.86 -8.63
C PRO A 226 -7.12 -6.66 -9.63
N LEU A 227 -7.75 -7.01 -10.76
CA LEU A 227 -7.08 -7.71 -11.88
C LEU A 227 -6.42 -9.05 -11.50
N ARG A 228 -6.85 -9.69 -10.41
CA ARG A 228 -6.43 -11.07 -10.10
C ARG A 228 -6.92 -12.03 -11.19
N GLY A 229 -6.13 -13.07 -11.48
CA GLY A 229 -6.41 -13.98 -12.59
C GLY A 229 -6.15 -13.36 -13.97
N ARG A 230 -5.36 -12.29 -14.02
CA ARG A 230 -4.92 -11.64 -15.26
C ARG A 230 -4.30 -12.65 -16.25
N LYS A 231 -4.58 -12.52 -17.54
CA LYS A 231 -3.94 -13.34 -18.55
C LYS A 231 -2.45 -13.03 -18.67
N ARG A 232 -1.62 -14.09 -18.68
CA ARG A 232 -0.16 -14.01 -18.66
C ARG A 232 0.44 -13.20 -19.82
N ASP A 233 -0.18 -13.26 -20.98
CA ASP A 233 0.39 -12.72 -22.22
C ASP A 233 -0.03 -11.28 -22.53
N SER A 234 -0.65 -10.59 -21.56
CA SER A 234 -1.01 -9.18 -21.73
C SER A 234 0.18 -8.28 -21.40
N MET A 235 0.84 -7.77 -22.44
CA MET A 235 1.97 -6.83 -22.30
C MET A 235 1.58 -5.48 -21.69
N ASP A 236 0.30 -5.13 -21.69
CA ASP A 236 -0.20 -3.84 -21.21
C ASP A 236 -0.12 -3.69 -19.68
N TYR A 237 0.17 -4.77 -18.97
CA TYR A 237 0.31 -4.80 -17.51
C TYR A 237 1.75 -4.68 -17.00
N HIS A 238 2.73 -4.57 -17.90
CA HIS A 238 4.14 -4.41 -17.55
C HIS A 238 4.65 -3.06 -18.03
N ILE A 239 5.41 -2.38 -17.19
CA ILE A 239 6.05 -1.12 -17.55
C ILE A 239 7.07 -1.35 -18.67
N ASN A 240 7.11 -0.41 -19.63
CA ASN A 240 8.12 -0.36 -20.66
C ASN A 240 9.53 -0.20 -20.05
N ASN A 241 10.47 -1.03 -20.51
CA ASN A 241 11.83 -1.06 -19.96
C ASN A 241 12.59 0.26 -20.13
N GLU A 242 12.34 1.01 -21.21
CA GLU A 242 13.01 2.30 -21.45
C GLU A 242 12.46 3.38 -20.50
N LEU A 243 11.15 3.38 -20.25
CA LEU A 243 10.56 4.27 -19.25
C LEU A 243 11.08 3.96 -17.85
N LEU A 244 11.23 2.68 -17.52
CA LEU A 244 11.75 2.26 -16.22
C LEU A 244 13.23 2.67 -16.06
N TYR A 245 14.03 2.52 -17.10
CA TYR A 245 15.42 2.99 -17.14
C TYR A 245 15.48 4.50 -16.87
N GLN A 246 14.71 5.27 -17.62
CA GLN A 246 14.71 6.73 -17.48
C GLN A 246 14.22 7.17 -16.09
N HIS A 247 13.24 6.50 -15.55
CA HIS A 247 12.72 6.76 -14.20
C HIS A 247 13.82 6.61 -13.12
N PHE A 248 14.63 5.56 -13.20
CA PHE A 248 15.73 5.37 -12.27
C PHE A 248 16.81 6.44 -12.41
N VAL A 249 17.19 6.76 -13.64
CA VAL A 249 18.21 7.79 -13.91
C VAL A 249 17.72 9.16 -13.45
N ASP A 250 16.52 9.57 -13.84
CA ASP A 250 15.96 10.88 -13.48
C ASP A 250 15.82 11.07 -11.97
N ASN A 251 15.33 10.06 -11.27
CA ASN A 251 15.15 10.13 -9.80
C ASN A 251 16.51 10.14 -9.08
N TYR A 252 17.49 9.44 -9.60
CA TYR A 252 18.84 9.49 -9.05
C TYR A 252 19.50 10.85 -9.28
N GLU A 253 19.45 11.36 -10.51
CA GLU A 253 20.07 12.64 -10.85
C GLU A 253 19.43 13.84 -10.14
N LYS A 254 18.09 13.82 -10.01
CA LYS A 254 17.35 14.92 -9.39
C LYS A 254 17.35 14.88 -7.87
N TYR A 255 17.26 13.68 -7.28
CA TYR A 255 16.96 13.51 -5.86
C TYR A 255 17.92 12.57 -5.11
N GLY A 256 18.86 11.91 -5.81
CA GLY A 256 19.77 10.92 -5.21
C GLY A 256 19.06 9.63 -4.75
N ILE A 257 17.94 9.28 -5.36
CA ILE A 257 17.15 8.11 -4.97
C ILE A 257 17.85 6.82 -5.38
N THR A 258 18.02 5.92 -4.41
CA THR A 258 18.57 4.57 -4.61
C THR A 258 17.65 3.46 -4.10
N ASN A 259 16.63 3.80 -3.29
CA ASN A 259 15.80 2.84 -2.58
C ASN A 259 14.39 2.81 -3.15
N TYR A 260 13.92 1.62 -3.51
CA TYR A 260 12.59 1.43 -4.06
C TYR A 260 11.83 0.29 -3.38
N GLN A 261 10.58 0.56 -3.01
CA GLN A 261 9.59 -0.46 -2.64
C GLN A 261 8.76 -0.80 -3.87
N ILE A 262 8.97 -2.00 -4.43
CA ILE A 262 8.13 -2.46 -5.53
C ILE A 262 6.81 -2.98 -4.94
N VAL A 263 5.70 -2.38 -5.38
CA VAL A 263 4.35 -2.63 -4.86
C VAL A 263 3.51 -3.51 -5.79
N ASP A 264 4.15 -4.22 -6.70
CA ASP A 264 3.46 -5.21 -7.55
C ASP A 264 2.78 -6.29 -6.70
N ASP A 265 1.60 -6.74 -7.07
CA ASP A 265 0.89 -7.83 -6.38
C ASP A 265 1.68 -9.15 -6.35
N THR A 266 2.50 -9.38 -7.39
CA THR A 266 3.46 -10.49 -7.48
C THR A 266 4.59 -10.10 -8.41
N PHE A 267 5.75 -9.75 -7.85
CA PHE A 267 6.86 -9.26 -8.68
C PHE A 267 7.51 -10.36 -9.51
N ASN A 268 7.70 -11.55 -8.92
CA ASN A 268 8.42 -12.66 -9.55
C ASN A 268 7.54 -13.59 -10.39
N GLU A 269 6.50 -13.08 -11.01
CA GLU A 269 5.52 -13.88 -11.75
C GLU A 269 6.11 -14.66 -12.94
N THR A 270 7.15 -14.12 -13.59
CA THR A 270 7.90 -14.82 -14.65
C THR A 270 9.40 -14.54 -14.54
N THR A 271 10.22 -15.51 -14.92
CA THR A 271 11.69 -15.34 -14.97
C THR A 271 12.10 -14.30 -16.00
N GLU A 272 11.38 -14.21 -17.11
CA GLU A 272 11.62 -13.20 -18.16
C GLU A 272 11.47 -11.76 -17.63
N LYS A 273 10.40 -11.47 -16.87
CA LYS A 273 10.22 -10.17 -16.22
C LYS A 273 11.41 -9.83 -15.33
N LEU A 274 11.90 -10.78 -14.54
CA LEU A 274 13.03 -10.57 -13.66
C LEU A 274 14.33 -10.30 -14.43
N ILE A 275 14.57 -11.03 -15.53
CA ILE A 275 15.72 -10.80 -16.42
C ILE A 275 15.67 -9.40 -17.02
N ASN A 276 14.52 -8.99 -17.53
CA ASN A 276 14.31 -7.67 -18.12
C ASN A 276 14.55 -6.57 -17.08
N PHE A 277 13.97 -6.70 -15.90
CA PHE A 277 14.17 -5.76 -14.78
C PHE A 277 15.64 -5.66 -14.39
N ARG A 278 16.32 -6.79 -14.15
CA ARG A 278 17.76 -6.82 -13.84
C ARG A 278 18.60 -6.13 -14.92
N ASN A 279 18.30 -6.38 -16.19
CA ASN A 279 19.03 -5.77 -17.31
C ASN A 279 18.84 -4.24 -17.34
N VAL A 280 17.65 -3.74 -17.05
CA VAL A 280 17.39 -2.32 -16.90
C VAL A 280 18.23 -1.75 -15.75
N VAL A 281 18.18 -2.36 -14.57
CA VAL A 281 18.95 -1.90 -13.41
C VAL A 281 20.44 -1.88 -13.69
N ARG A 282 21.00 -2.96 -14.25
CA ARG A 282 22.43 -3.04 -14.60
C ARG A 282 22.85 -1.97 -15.61
N ARG A 283 21.98 -1.68 -16.58
CA ARG A 283 22.22 -0.63 -17.57
C ARG A 283 22.36 0.76 -16.94
N THR A 284 21.66 1.04 -15.83
CA THR A 284 21.81 2.33 -15.14
C THR A 284 23.17 2.52 -14.49
N GLY A 285 23.84 1.44 -14.06
CA GLY A 285 25.07 1.49 -13.27
C GLY A 285 24.89 2.09 -11.87
N LEU A 286 23.66 2.31 -11.42
CA LEU A 286 23.35 2.94 -10.15
C LEU A 286 23.28 1.91 -8.99
N PRO A 287 23.58 2.31 -7.74
CA PRO A 287 23.54 1.43 -6.57
C PRO A 287 22.11 1.25 -6.03
N LEU A 288 21.20 0.79 -6.89
CA LEU A 288 19.79 0.64 -6.55
C LEU A 288 19.55 -0.54 -5.61
N GLN A 289 18.60 -0.36 -4.68
CA GLN A 289 18.17 -1.38 -3.74
C GLN A 289 16.65 -1.54 -3.78
N PHE A 290 16.19 -2.78 -3.71
CA PHE A 290 14.80 -3.13 -3.88
C PHE A 290 14.28 -4.08 -2.79
N MET A 291 12.98 -3.94 -2.49
CA MET A 291 12.16 -4.94 -1.84
C MET A 291 10.87 -5.15 -2.62
N SER A 292 10.27 -6.33 -2.53
CA SER A 292 8.99 -6.61 -3.19
C SER A 292 8.22 -7.76 -2.56
N PHE A 293 6.92 -7.84 -2.90
CA PHE A 293 6.12 -9.03 -2.70
C PHE A 293 6.47 -10.09 -3.76
N ALA A 294 6.56 -11.34 -3.33
CA ALA A 294 6.92 -12.46 -4.20
C ALA A 294 6.16 -13.74 -3.83
N ARG A 295 6.09 -14.67 -4.78
CA ARG A 295 5.57 -16.00 -4.54
C ARG A 295 6.72 -17.00 -4.33
N LEU A 296 6.67 -17.70 -3.20
CA LEU A 296 7.68 -18.69 -2.84
C LEU A 296 7.69 -19.91 -3.77
N ASP A 297 6.52 -20.34 -4.24
CA ASP A 297 6.42 -21.49 -5.14
C ASP A 297 7.10 -21.25 -6.49
N LEU A 298 7.20 -20.02 -6.95
CA LEU A 298 7.95 -19.66 -8.15
C LEU A 298 9.46 -19.75 -7.93
N ILE A 299 9.96 -19.24 -6.81
CA ILE A 299 11.37 -19.44 -6.42
C ILE A 299 11.71 -20.93 -6.30
N GLY A 300 10.80 -21.73 -5.73
CA GLY A 300 11.02 -23.16 -5.59
C GLY A 300 11.06 -23.94 -6.92
N LYS A 301 10.26 -23.52 -7.90
CA LYS A 301 10.20 -24.08 -9.26
C LYS A 301 11.29 -23.54 -10.17
N HIS A 302 11.70 -22.30 -9.96
CA HIS A 302 12.64 -21.53 -10.76
C HIS A 302 13.73 -20.94 -9.85
N PRO A 303 14.63 -21.76 -9.29
CA PRO A 303 15.61 -21.30 -8.31
C PRO A 303 16.57 -20.23 -8.86
N GLU A 304 16.78 -20.17 -10.17
CA GLU A 304 17.53 -19.12 -10.86
C GLU A 304 16.96 -17.70 -10.66
N GLN A 305 15.66 -17.58 -10.32
CA GLN A 305 15.06 -16.29 -10.01
C GLN A 305 15.75 -15.59 -8.83
N LEU A 306 16.25 -16.37 -7.88
CA LEU A 306 16.89 -15.82 -6.70
C LEU A 306 18.20 -15.09 -7.04
N ASP A 307 19.04 -15.70 -7.88
CA ASP A 307 20.28 -15.09 -8.34
C ASP A 307 19.99 -13.81 -9.16
N ILE A 308 18.97 -13.86 -10.03
CA ILE A 308 18.55 -12.71 -10.84
C ILE A 308 18.10 -11.54 -9.94
N LEU A 309 17.36 -11.83 -8.88
CA LEU A 309 16.88 -10.81 -7.93
C LEU A 309 18.06 -10.21 -7.14
N LEU A 310 18.99 -11.03 -6.67
CA LEU A 310 20.20 -10.55 -5.98
C LEU A 310 21.06 -9.67 -6.88
N GLU A 311 21.27 -10.09 -8.14
CA GLU A 311 21.98 -9.31 -9.15
C GLU A 311 21.30 -7.98 -9.50
N ALA A 312 19.97 -7.92 -9.36
CA ALA A 312 19.19 -6.70 -9.54
C ALA A 312 19.21 -5.77 -8.31
N GLY A 313 19.83 -6.18 -7.19
CA GLY A 313 19.93 -5.35 -5.98
C GLY A 313 18.80 -5.55 -4.96
N PHE A 314 18.04 -6.65 -5.04
CA PHE A 314 17.03 -6.94 -4.01
C PHE A 314 17.70 -7.24 -2.67
N ARG A 315 17.15 -6.65 -1.61
CA ARG A 315 17.56 -6.81 -0.22
C ARG A 315 16.54 -7.59 0.60
N SER A 316 15.32 -7.73 0.08
CA SER A 316 14.27 -8.48 0.75
C SER A 316 13.17 -8.93 -0.22
N LEU A 317 12.52 -10.04 0.18
CA LEU A 317 11.27 -10.51 -0.42
C LEU A 317 10.25 -10.80 0.68
N TRP A 318 9.01 -10.39 0.42
CA TRP A 318 7.85 -10.70 1.25
C TRP A 318 7.04 -11.81 0.59
N PHE A 319 6.95 -12.94 1.27
CA PHE A 319 6.18 -14.10 0.82
C PHE A 319 4.83 -14.20 1.54
N GLY A 320 3.74 -14.15 0.81
CA GLY A 320 2.45 -14.57 1.31
C GLY A 320 2.42 -16.10 1.37
N LEU A 321 2.72 -16.68 2.53
CA LEU A 321 2.64 -18.14 2.74
C LEU A 321 1.23 -18.57 3.13
N GLU A 322 0.56 -17.78 3.90
CA GLU A 322 -0.81 -17.88 4.41
C GLU A 322 -1.01 -19.05 5.38
N SER A 323 -0.68 -20.27 5.01
CA SER A 323 -0.72 -21.46 5.86
C SER A 323 0.30 -22.50 5.42
N LEU A 324 0.83 -23.27 6.36
CA LEU A 324 1.61 -24.49 6.13
C LEU A 324 0.80 -25.77 6.43
N ASN A 325 -0.53 -25.69 6.39
CA ASN A 325 -1.42 -26.84 6.31
C ASN A 325 -1.77 -27.08 4.83
N ASP A 326 -1.43 -28.27 4.31
CA ASP A 326 -1.62 -28.58 2.88
C ASP A 326 -3.08 -28.51 2.43
N ASP A 327 -4.04 -28.91 3.30
CA ASP A 327 -5.45 -28.87 2.99
C ASP A 327 -5.97 -27.44 2.98
N SER A 328 -5.53 -26.61 3.91
CA SER A 328 -5.85 -25.19 3.98
C SER A 328 -5.29 -24.46 2.76
N SER A 329 -3.99 -24.66 2.47
CA SER A 329 -3.32 -24.04 1.29
C SER A 329 -4.02 -24.40 -0.01
N ARG A 330 -4.45 -25.66 -0.16
CA ARG A 330 -5.20 -26.11 -1.35
C ARG A 330 -6.57 -25.44 -1.44
N SER A 331 -7.28 -25.29 -0.31
CA SER A 331 -8.61 -24.68 -0.28
C SER A 331 -8.60 -23.21 -0.72
N ILE A 332 -7.51 -22.50 -0.48
CA ILE A 332 -7.33 -21.09 -0.86
C ILE A 332 -6.57 -20.90 -2.18
N SER A 333 -6.41 -21.97 -2.96
CA SER A 333 -5.72 -21.93 -4.25
C SER A 333 -4.23 -21.57 -4.20
N LYS A 334 -3.56 -21.88 -3.08
CA LYS A 334 -2.10 -21.91 -2.99
C LYS A 334 -1.61 -23.30 -3.40
N MET A 335 -0.94 -23.39 -4.55
CA MET A 335 -0.66 -24.64 -5.27
C MET A 335 0.65 -25.34 -4.82
N TYR A 336 1.00 -25.31 -3.53
CA TYR A 336 2.20 -25.96 -3.01
C TYR A 336 1.93 -26.60 -1.63
N THR A 337 2.77 -27.57 -1.26
CA THR A 337 2.71 -28.24 0.03
C THR A 337 3.60 -27.56 1.06
N SER A 338 3.34 -27.79 2.34
CA SER A 338 4.17 -27.32 3.45
C SER A 338 5.62 -27.77 3.31
N SER A 339 5.84 -29.04 2.96
CA SER A 339 7.18 -29.60 2.73
C SER A 339 7.92 -28.91 1.59
N PHE A 340 7.22 -28.54 0.52
CA PHE A 340 7.81 -27.79 -0.59
C PHE A 340 8.20 -26.38 -0.14
N ALA A 341 7.34 -25.69 0.61
CA ALA A 341 7.63 -24.36 1.13
C ALA A 341 8.85 -24.38 2.07
N GLN A 342 8.88 -25.31 3.04
CA GLN A 342 9.98 -25.45 3.98
C GLN A 342 11.31 -25.69 3.26
N LYS A 343 11.36 -26.68 2.36
CA LYS A 343 12.59 -26.97 1.58
C LYS A 343 13.03 -25.81 0.70
N THR A 344 12.09 -25.03 0.16
CA THR A 344 12.42 -23.86 -0.64
C THR A 344 13.06 -22.78 0.21
N LEU A 345 12.47 -22.46 1.37
CA LEU A 345 13.04 -21.48 2.31
C LEU A 345 14.42 -21.90 2.83
N GLU A 346 14.60 -23.19 3.20
CA GLU A 346 15.88 -23.73 3.66
C GLU A 346 16.97 -23.61 2.58
N ARG A 347 16.62 -23.86 1.31
CA ARG A 347 17.55 -23.68 0.18
C ARG A 347 17.87 -22.23 -0.14
N MET A 348 16.94 -21.31 0.14
CA MET A 348 17.16 -19.89 -0.10
C MET A 348 18.23 -19.30 0.81
N ARG A 349 18.20 -19.63 2.11
CA ARG A 349 19.07 -18.98 3.10
C ARG A 349 20.57 -19.02 2.78
N PRO A 350 21.17 -20.17 2.38
CA PRO A 350 22.56 -20.21 1.98
C PRO A 350 22.91 -19.33 0.78
N VAL A 351 21.94 -19.12 -0.14
CA VAL A 351 22.12 -18.31 -1.35
C VAL A 351 22.07 -16.83 -1.02
N VAL A 352 21.04 -16.41 -0.28
CA VAL A 352 20.82 -14.98 0.02
C VAL A 352 21.68 -14.47 1.17
N GLY A 353 22.25 -15.34 1.98
CA GLY A 353 23.02 -14.96 3.17
C GLY A 353 22.19 -14.28 4.25
N ASN A 354 22.89 -13.71 5.26
CA ASN A 354 22.24 -13.03 6.39
C ASN A 354 21.87 -11.57 6.12
N ASP A 355 22.34 -11.01 5.02
CA ASP A 355 22.10 -9.61 4.63
C ASP A 355 20.80 -9.41 3.88
N PHE A 356 20.14 -10.48 3.52
CA PHE A 356 18.84 -10.47 2.88
C PHE A 356 17.73 -10.75 3.90
N ARG A 357 16.56 -10.09 3.76
CA ARG A 357 15.40 -10.31 4.62
C ARG A 357 14.36 -11.19 3.94
N ILE A 358 14.13 -12.35 4.54
CA ILE A 358 13.00 -13.23 4.20
C ILE A 358 11.85 -12.86 5.12
N TYR A 359 10.82 -12.27 4.55
CA TYR A 359 9.60 -11.93 5.27
C TYR A 359 8.47 -12.86 4.83
N ALA A 360 7.68 -13.34 5.78
CA ALA A 360 6.51 -14.18 5.48
C ALA A 360 5.29 -13.76 6.29
N SER A 361 4.13 -13.78 5.63
CA SER A 361 2.83 -13.55 6.26
C SER A 361 1.99 -14.82 6.29
N PHE A 362 1.18 -14.94 7.36
CA PHE A 362 0.30 -16.07 7.64
C PHE A 362 -1.09 -15.56 8.01
N ILE A 363 -2.12 -16.28 7.52
CA ILE A 363 -3.53 -15.97 7.77
C ILE A 363 -4.13 -17.07 8.64
N PHE A 364 -4.72 -16.68 9.76
CA PHE A 364 -5.41 -17.58 10.68
C PHE A 364 -6.91 -17.57 10.42
N GLY A 365 -7.55 -18.72 10.71
CA GLY A 365 -8.96 -18.89 10.43
C GLY A 365 -9.29 -19.31 9.00
N LEU A 366 -8.29 -19.72 8.21
CA LEU A 366 -8.49 -20.29 6.87
C LEU A 366 -9.28 -21.61 6.94
N PRO A 367 -9.95 -22.03 5.82
CA PRO A 367 -10.62 -23.33 5.80
C PRO A 367 -9.66 -24.47 6.14
N GLN A 368 -10.13 -25.47 6.88
CA GLN A 368 -9.36 -26.66 7.30
C GLN A 368 -8.22 -26.41 8.30
N ASP A 369 -7.95 -25.17 8.70
CA ASP A 369 -7.03 -24.88 9.81
C ASP A 369 -7.74 -25.04 11.15
N SER A 370 -7.02 -25.59 12.12
CA SER A 370 -7.39 -25.66 13.52
C SER A 370 -6.25 -25.14 14.38
N GLU A 371 -6.51 -24.79 15.63
CA GLU A 371 -5.48 -24.36 16.57
C GLU A 371 -4.32 -25.37 16.62
N LYS A 372 -4.63 -26.65 16.69
CA LYS A 372 -3.63 -27.73 16.68
C LYS A 372 -2.77 -27.78 15.41
N THR A 373 -3.37 -27.56 14.23
CA THR A 373 -2.62 -27.53 12.98
C THR A 373 -1.75 -26.28 12.89
N ILE A 374 -2.27 -25.14 13.32
CA ILE A 374 -1.54 -23.86 13.40
C ILE A 374 -0.36 -23.98 14.38
N GLU A 375 -0.57 -24.49 15.59
CA GLU A 375 0.47 -24.69 16.57
C GLU A 375 1.62 -25.55 16.02
N LYS A 376 1.31 -26.64 15.32
CA LYS A 376 2.31 -27.54 14.72
C LYS A 376 3.22 -26.82 13.74
N TRP A 377 2.65 -26.07 12.79
CA TRP A 377 3.49 -25.43 11.77
C TRP A 377 4.09 -24.10 12.25
N MET A 378 3.42 -23.37 13.15
CA MET A 378 3.98 -22.17 13.78
C MET A 378 5.19 -22.48 14.67
N SER A 379 5.21 -23.66 15.31
CA SER A 379 6.40 -24.09 16.04
C SER A 379 7.64 -24.15 15.14
N TRP A 380 7.51 -24.73 13.95
CA TRP A 380 8.60 -24.72 12.96
C TRP A 380 8.92 -23.31 12.46
N VAL A 381 7.90 -22.50 12.16
CA VAL A 381 8.07 -21.13 11.67
C VAL A 381 8.87 -20.28 12.64
N ILE A 382 8.55 -20.36 13.93
CA ILE A 382 9.21 -19.57 14.99
C ILE A 382 10.61 -20.08 15.33
N ASN A 383 10.77 -21.41 15.47
CA ASN A 383 11.98 -21.97 16.06
C ASN A 383 13.02 -22.36 15.01
N ASP A 384 12.60 -22.91 13.87
CA ASP A 384 13.48 -23.62 12.96
C ASP A 384 13.57 -22.98 11.56
N SER A 385 12.57 -22.17 11.16
CA SER A 385 12.55 -21.62 9.81
C SER A 385 13.67 -20.59 9.57
N PRO A 386 14.11 -20.40 8.34
CA PRO A 386 15.07 -19.35 7.97
C PRO A 386 14.39 -17.98 7.75
N ILE A 387 13.12 -17.82 8.14
CA ILE A 387 12.37 -16.55 8.00
C ILE A 387 12.90 -15.54 9.03
N ASP A 388 13.19 -14.33 8.60
CA ASP A 388 13.68 -13.25 9.48
C ASP A 388 12.57 -12.48 10.14
N CYS A 389 11.45 -12.34 9.45
CA CYS A 389 10.32 -11.52 9.86
C CYS A 389 9.02 -12.27 9.59
N ILE A 390 8.14 -12.33 10.60
CA ILE A 390 6.91 -13.10 10.54
C ILE A 390 5.75 -12.17 10.91
N GLN A 391 4.73 -12.16 10.07
CA GLN A 391 3.46 -11.49 10.35
C GLN A 391 2.32 -12.50 10.41
N THR A 392 1.47 -12.37 11.41
CA THR A 392 0.22 -13.13 11.54
C THR A 392 -0.97 -12.20 11.51
N CYS A 393 -2.03 -12.60 10.81
CA CYS A 393 -3.30 -11.88 10.78
C CYS A 393 -4.46 -12.86 10.70
N ALA A 394 -5.67 -12.41 11.07
CA ALA A 394 -6.88 -13.19 10.82
C ALA A 394 -7.33 -13.03 9.37
N LEU A 395 -8.07 -14.02 8.86
CA LEU A 395 -8.73 -13.92 7.56
C LEU A 395 -9.70 -12.72 7.56
N ALA A 396 -9.45 -11.77 6.68
CA ALA A 396 -10.37 -10.70 6.39
C ALA A 396 -11.27 -11.10 5.21
N ILE A 397 -12.58 -11.09 5.42
CA ILE A 397 -13.57 -11.29 4.36
C ILE A 397 -14.24 -9.95 4.08
N ASN A 398 -13.98 -9.38 2.93
CA ASN A 398 -14.54 -8.07 2.56
C ASN A 398 -16.00 -8.19 2.12
N PRO A 399 -16.80 -7.12 2.24
CA PRO A 399 -18.15 -7.10 1.70
C PRO A 399 -18.19 -7.41 0.22
N THR A 400 -19.24 -8.11 -0.23
CA THR A 400 -19.46 -8.37 -1.67
C THR A 400 -19.81 -7.13 -2.49
N SER A 401 -20.02 -6.01 -1.81
CA SER A 401 -20.26 -4.69 -2.45
C SER A 401 -18.99 -4.03 -2.98
N THR A 402 -17.82 -4.61 -2.73
CA THR A 402 -16.56 -4.13 -3.32
C THR A 402 -16.52 -4.40 -4.81
N PRO A 403 -15.87 -3.58 -5.65
CA PRO A 403 -15.77 -3.80 -7.09
C PRO A 403 -15.13 -5.14 -7.46
N TRP A 404 -14.22 -5.63 -6.63
CA TRP A 404 -13.48 -6.88 -6.86
C TRP A 404 -13.53 -7.79 -5.62
N PRO A 405 -14.71 -8.34 -5.28
CA PRO A 405 -14.82 -9.19 -4.09
C PRO A 405 -13.97 -10.45 -4.26
N ALA A 406 -13.34 -10.89 -3.18
CA ALA A 406 -12.64 -12.17 -3.14
C ALA A 406 -13.62 -13.32 -3.40
N ASP A 407 -13.13 -14.42 -3.97
CA ASP A 407 -13.98 -15.59 -4.22
C ASP A 407 -14.61 -16.12 -2.91
N ILE A 408 -13.83 -16.11 -1.84
CA ILE A 408 -14.31 -16.48 -0.49
C ILE A 408 -15.40 -15.54 0.05
N SER A 409 -15.44 -14.28 -0.42
CA SER A 409 -16.49 -13.32 -0.05
C SER A 409 -17.80 -13.62 -0.78
N VAL A 410 -17.71 -14.01 -2.06
CA VAL A 410 -18.87 -14.30 -2.91
C VAL A 410 -19.44 -15.68 -2.61
N ASN A 411 -18.57 -16.66 -2.39
CA ASN A 411 -18.91 -18.07 -2.22
C ASN A 411 -18.62 -18.58 -0.81
N ALA A 412 -18.83 -17.73 0.22
CA ALA A 412 -18.46 -18.01 1.61
C ALA A 412 -18.93 -19.38 2.12
N GLU A 413 -20.17 -19.76 1.82
CA GLU A 413 -20.76 -21.05 2.23
C GLU A 413 -19.99 -22.25 1.66
N GLN A 414 -19.47 -22.15 0.42
CA GLN A 414 -18.68 -23.23 -0.20
C GLN A 414 -17.35 -23.44 0.53
N TYR A 415 -16.82 -22.38 1.12
CA TYR A 415 -15.62 -22.42 1.98
C TYR A 415 -15.94 -22.73 3.44
N GLY A 416 -17.22 -22.92 3.77
CA GLY A 416 -17.70 -23.25 5.09
C GLY A 416 -17.89 -22.07 6.03
N TYR A 417 -17.96 -20.83 5.51
CA TYR A 417 -18.18 -19.62 6.31
C TYR A 417 -19.63 -19.16 6.28
N THR A 418 -20.09 -18.72 7.43
CA THR A 418 -21.29 -17.90 7.56
C THR A 418 -20.86 -16.47 7.86
N LEU A 419 -21.33 -15.51 7.05
CA LEU A 419 -20.99 -14.11 7.18
C LEU A 419 -22.01 -13.36 8.02
N HIS A 420 -21.53 -12.42 8.84
CA HIS A 420 -22.35 -11.53 9.65
C HIS A 420 -21.97 -10.09 9.29
N ASN A 421 -22.90 -9.37 8.69
CA ASN A 421 -22.73 -7.95 8.40
C ASN A 421 -23.23 -7.14 9.59
N ASN A 422 -22.32 -6.64 10.40
CA ASN A 422 -22.60 -5.69 11.47
C ASN A 422 -21.96 -4.36 11.10
N ASP A 423 -22.78 -3.37 10.74
CA ASP A 423 -22.38 -1.97 10.54
C ASP A 423 -21.13 -1.78 9.62
N GLY A 424 -21.10 -2.50 8.45
CA GLY A 424 -20.05 -2.39 7.43
C GLY A 424 -18.81 -3.25 7.66
N TYR A 425 -18.70 -3.85 8.81
CA TYR A 425 -17.67 -4.83 9.11
C TYR A 425 -18.20 -6.25 8.91
N VAL A 426 -17.51 -7.07 8.12
CA VAL A 426 -17.89 -8.46 7.90
C VAL A 426 -17.16 -9.34 8.92
N SER A 427 -17.85 -9.69 10.00
CA SER A 427 -17.43 -10.81 10.84
C SER A 427 -17.90 -12.13 10.24
N TRP A 428 -17.26 -13.22 10.61
CA TRP A 428 -17.59 -14.54 10.10
C TRP A 428 -17.39 -15.62 11.16
N HIS A 429 -18.03 -16.76 10.96
CA HIS A 429 -17.67 -17.99 11.62
C HIS A 429 -17.68 -19.16 10.64
N ASN A 430 -16.92 -20.19 10.96
CA ASN A 430 -16.96 -21.50 10.33
C ASN A 430 -17.14 -22.60 11.40
N LYS A 431 -16.97 -23.86 11.04
CA LYS A 431 -17.13 -24.99 12.00
C LYS A 431 -16.08 -25.01 13.12
N ILE A 432 -14.95 -24.31 12.93
CA ILE A 432 -13.78 -24.37 13.82
C ILE A 432 -13.57 -23.02 14.50
N TRP A 433 -13.81 -21.91 13.81
CA TRP A 433 -13.43 -20.55 14.19
C TRP A 433 -14.60 -19.59 14.17
N THR A 434 -14.59 -18.66 15.08
CA THR A 434 -15.18 -17.34 14.90
C THR A 434 -14.07 -16.37 14.45
N HIS A 435 -14.43 -15.29 13.78
CA HIS A 435 -13.48 -14.22 13.39
C HIS A 435 -12.71 -13.70 14.61
N LYS A 436 -13.40 -13.51 15.75
CA LYS A 436 -12.79 -13.04 17.00
C LYS A 436 -11.72 -14.00 17.54
N GLU A 437 -11.98 -15.31 17.51
CA GLU A 437 -10.99 -16.31 17.93
C GLU A 437 -9.78 -16.31 17.01
N ALA A 438 -9.97 -16.19 15.70
CA ALA A 438 -8.87 -16.09 14.74
C ALA A 438 -8.01 -14.83 14.96
N VAL A 439 -8.62 -13.67 15.23
CA VAL A 439 -7.93 -12.43 15.59
C VAL A 439 -7.14 -12.64 16.89
N THR A 440 -7.78 -13.13 17.93
CA THR A 440 -7.12 -13.36 19.23
C THR A 440 -5.91 -14.27 19.10
N LEU A 441 -6.03 -15.36 18.33
CA LEU A 441 -4.91 -16.29 18.11
C LEU A 441 -3.79 -15.65 17.29
N ALA A 442 -4.13 -14.87 16.25
CA ALA A 442 -3.14 -14.14 15.45
C ALA A 442 -2.33 -13.17 16.30
N ASP A 443 -2.99 -12.41 17.18
CA ASP A 443 -2.35 -11.47 18.10
C ASP A 443 -1.46 -12.19 19.12
N GLN A 444 -1.93 -13.33 19.68
CA GLN A 444 -1.12 -14.14 20.60
C GLN A 444 0.17 -14.63 19.94
N TYR A 445 0.10 -15.12 18.70
CA TYR A 445 1.28 -15.55 17.97
C TYR A 445 2.17 -14.37 17.58
N GLN A 446 1.62 -13.23 17.20
CA GLN A 446 2.39 -12.03 16.90
C GLN A 446 3.18 -11.57 18.14
N ASN A 447 2.56 -11.54 19.31
CA ASN A 447 3.22 -11.23 20.58
C ASN A 447 4.33 -12.25 20.90
N LYS A 448 4.06 -13.54 20.73
CA LYS A 448 5.05 -14.59 20.93
C LYS A 448 6.25 -14.45 19.99
N ILE A 449 6.02 -14.06 18.73
CA ILE A 449 7.07 -13.82 17.73
C ILE A 449 7.96 -12.66 18.20
N TRP A 450 7.38 -11.60 18.73
CA TRP A 450 8.12 -10.43 19.23
C TRP A 450 9.02 -10.74 20.42
N GLU A 451 8.71 -11.75 21.22
CA GLU A 451 9.55 -12.22 22.31
C GLU A 451 10.72 -13.10 21.87
N THR A 452 10.81 -13.41 20.58
CA THR A 452 11.86 -14.27 20.02
C THR A 452 12.95 -13.47 19.33
N SER A 453 14.06 -14.14 18.95
CA SER A 453 15.10 -13.57 18.09
C SER A 453 14.64 -13.25 16.65
N ARG A 454 13.39 -13.59 16.30
CA ARG A 454 12.71 -13.24 15.05
C ARG A 454 12.05 -11.87 15.10
N ASN A 455 12.22 -11.15 16.18
CA ASN A 455 11.79 -9.79 16.39
C ASN A 455 12.68 -8.83 15.59
N ARG A 456 12.54 -8.84 14.27
CA ARG A 456 13.27 -7.95 13.35
C ARG A 456 12.28 -7.18 12.50
N LEU A 457 12.68 -5.98 12.10
CA LEU A 457 11.88 -5.18 11.18
C LEU A 457 11.69 -5.91 9.85
N ALA A 458 10.48 -5.86 9.35
CA ALA A 458 10.19 -6.20 7.97
C ALA A 458 10.99 -5.29 7.03
N ALA A 459 11.24 -5.76 5.82
CA ALA A 459 11.93 -4.93 4.85
C ALA A 459 11.15 -3.68 4.47
N PHE A 460 9.81 -3.75 4.49
CA PHE A 460 8.97 -2.59 4.29
C PHE A 460 9.29 -1.49 5.31
N ASP A 461 9.41 -1.86 6.59
CA ASP A 461 9.77 -0.95 7.67
C ASP A 461 11.20 -0.42 7.53
N LEU A 462 12.14 -1.32 7.18
CA LEU A 462 13.53 -0.93 6.94
C LEU A 462 13.65 0.12 5.84
N PHE A 463 13.01 -0.11 4.69
CA PHE A 463 13.00 0.85 3.58
C PHE A 463 12.30 2.16 3.95
N GLY A 464 11.26 2.10 4.79
CA GLY A 464 10.62 3.27 5.36
C GLY A 464 11.55 4.11 6.23
N ILE A 465 12.30 3.44 7.12
CA ILE A 465 13.27 4.08 8.02
C ILE A 465 14.49 4.60 7.25
N MET A 466 14.91 3.94 6.18
CA MET A 466 16.00 4.41 5.32
C MET A 466 15.72 5.80 4.75
N GLY A 467 14.47 6.16 4.54
CA GLY A 467 14.05 7.52 4.17
C GLY A 467 14.47 8.61 5.17
N HIS A 468 14.81 8.25 6.40
CA HIS A 468 15.37 9.17 7.41
C HIS A 468 16.90 9.28 7.38
N GLY A 469 17.57 8.62 6.44
CA GLY A 469 19.03 8.67 6.30
C GLY A 469 19.76 7.48 6.91
N TYR A 470 19.04 6.48 7.43
CA TYR A 470 19.66 5.21 7.86
C TYR A 470 20.01 4.35 6.65
N SER A 471 21.16 3.66 6.69
CA SER A 471 21.47 2.65 5.69
C SER A 471 20.82 1.31 6.07
N PHE A 472 20.50 0.47 5.07
CA PHE A 472 20.01 -0.88 5.30
C PHE A 472 20.95 -1.65 6.24
N ASP A 473 22.26 -1.57 6.00
CA ASP A 473 23.28 -2.26 6.79
C ASP A 473 23.36 -1.81 8.23
N SER A 474 23.03 -0.54 8.52
CA SER A 474 23.06 -0.01 9.89
C SER A 474 21.90 -0.49 10.76
N ILE A 475 20.75 -0.83 10.16
CA ILE A 475 19.52 -1.14 10.92
C ILE A 475 19.06 -2.59 10.77
N LYS A 476 19.49 -3.32 9.73
CA LYS A 476 18.98 -4.66 9.39
C LYS A 476 19.08 -5.70 10.52
N ASN A 477 20.06 -5.57 11.41
CA ASN A 477 20.33 -6.54 12.48
C ASN A 477 19.88 -6.07 13.86
N ILE A 478 19.32 -4.87 13.97
CA ILE A 478 18.85 -4.34 15.24
C ILE A 478 17.52 -5.01 15.59
N PRO A 479 17.38 -5.64 16.77
CA PRO A 479 16.08 -6.08 17.26
C PRO A 479 15.12 -4.89 17.40
N ILE A 480 13.81 -5.11 17.20
CA ILE A 480 12.81 -4.04 17.25
C ILE A 480 12.85 -3.28 18.60
N ASP A 481 12.98 -4.02 19.70
CA ASP A 481 13.08 -3.45 21.06
C ASP A 481 14.38 -2.65 21.33
N LYS A 482 15.34 -2.71 20.43
CA LYS A 482 16.62 -1.99 20.49
C LYS A 482 16.72 -0.88 19.43
N LEU A 483 15.73 -0.71 18.59
CA LEU A 483 15.72 0.38 17.63
C LEU A 483 15.66 1.73 18.35
N PRO A 484 16.38 2.74 17.86
CA PRO A 484 16.32 4.09 18.41
C PRO A 484 15.05 4.81 17.94
N PHE A 485 13.87 4.34 18.40
CA PHE A 485 12.58 4.84 17.94
C PHE A 485 12.41 6.36 18.14
N ASP A 486 12.86 6.88 19.28
CA ASP A 486 12.77 8.32 19.55
C ASP A 486 13.58 9.13 18.53
N ASP A 487 14.77 8.65 18.15
CA ASP A 487 15.61 9.29 17.14
C ASP A 487 14.97 9.18 15.75
N ILE A 488 14.38 8.03 15.42
CA ILE A 488 13.67 7.80 14.14
C ILE A 488 12.45 8.73 14.04
N VAL A 489 11.65 8.81 15.10
CA VAL A 489 10.48 9.70 15.13
C VAL A 489 10.93 11.17 15.05
N ALA A 490 11.98 11.56 15.77
CA ALA A 490 12.54 12.91 15.69
C ALA A 490 13.04 13.24 14.27
N ALA A 491 13.75 12.29 13.62
CA ALA A 491 14.16 12.44 12.23
C ALA A 491 12.94 12.60 11.28
N GLY A 492 11.87 11.83 11.51
CA GLY A 492 10.62 11.95 10.77
C GLY A 492 9.96 13.33 10.92
N ILE A 493 10.00 13.91 12.12
CA ILE A 493 9.50 15.27 12.38
C ILE A 493 10.35 16.29 11.62
N VAL A 494 11.68 16.16 11.67
CA VAL A 494 12.60 17.05 10.94
C VAL A 494 12.34 16.99 9.43
N LYS A 495 12.19 15.78 8.88
CA LYS A 495 11.87 15.57 7.45
C LYS A 495 10.52 16.20 7.08
N PHE A 496 9.51 16.10 7.93
CA PHE A 496 8.23 16.76 7.69
C PHE A 496 8.37 18.29 7.63
N TYR A 497 9.12 18.90 8.53
CA TYR A 497 9.38 20.34 8.48
C TYR A 497 10.19 20.76 7.25
N GLN A 498 11.16 19.94 6.82
CA GLN A 498 11.90 20.16 5.57
C GLN A 498 10.95 20.11 4.37
N TYR A 499 10.10 19.09 4.30
CA TYR A 499 9.06 18.96 3.27
C TYR A 499 8.15 20.19 3.24
N HIS A 500 7.59 20.57 4.40
CA HIS A 500 6.69 21.73 4.50
C HIS A 500 7.36 23.02 4.04
N THR A 501 8.57 23.30 4.54
CA THR A 501 9.31 24.53 4.18
C THR A 501 9.60 24.56 2.67
N ALA A 502 10.03 23.44 2.11
CA ALA A 502 10.31 23.37 0.67
C ALA A 502 9.02 23.56 -0.15
N LEU A 503 7.90 22.99 0.29
CA LEU A 503 6.60 23.15 -0.39
C LEU A 503 6.12 24.61 -0.33
N VAL A 504 6.17 25.26 0.82
CA VAL A 504 5.79 26.69 0.98
C VAL A 504 6.64 27.56 0.08
N ASN A 505 7.96 27.41 0.14
CA ASN A 505 8.88 28.18 -0.72
C ASN A 505 8.58 28.02 -2.22
N HIS A 506 8.17 26.80 -2.62
CA HIS A 506 7.81 26.54 -4.02
C HIS A 506 6.48 27.19 -4.41
N LEU A 507 5.52 27.23 -3.50
CA LEU A 507 4.21 27.84 -3.73
C LEU A 507 4.26 29.37 -3.74
N GLU A 508 5.24 29.99 -3.08
CA GLU A 508 5.46 31.44 -3.05
C GLU A 508 6.11 31.98 -4.33
N CYS A 509 6.87 31.16 -5.07
CA CYS A 509 7.50 31.50 -6.34
C CYS A 509 6.52 31.41 -7.51
#